data_d28c7d668d63304b82ea26fe97eb273f
#
_entry.id   d28c7d668d63304b82ea26fe97eb273f
#
_cell.length_a   1.000
_cell.length_b   1.000
_cell.length_c   1.000
_cell.angle_alpha   90.00
_cell.angle_beta   90.00
_cell.angle_gamma   90.00
#
_symmetry.space_group_name_H-M   'P 1'
#
loop_
_entity.id
_entity.type
_entity.pdbx_description
1 polymer ?
#
loop_
_entity_poly.entity_id
_entity_poly.type
_entity_poly.pdbx_seq_one_letter_code
_entity_poly.pdbx_strand_id
1 'polypeptide(L)'
;MTYAVQLPSEGPDDWAAWSRDLAARIRSLDDGEDVTITVPELARPHQVRKARAFGLIPARYEDVEPWVRVRRDEHHAVVEMVGSEDFGGLFFFTEPEDAALEALGWRRPGPISMEERVWNRWYPDDVTDTAYLPKDDALAAADLVTRTLRDILYSAQR
;
A
#
# COMPACT_ATOMS: atom_id res chain seq x y z
N MET A 1 9.75 -10.55 -11.48
CA MET A 1 9.97 -9.20 -12.07
C MET A 1 9.03 -8.22 -11.39
N THR A 2 9.50 -7.05 -11.07
CA THR A 2 8.68 -5.98 -10.48
C THR A 2 8.29 -4.98 -11.56
N TYR A 3 7.01 -4.69 -11.67
CA TYR A 3 6.50 -3.62 -12.53
C TYR A 3 6.30 -2.37 -11.69
N ALA A 4 7.11 -1.36 -11.93
CA ALA A 4 7.02 -0.09 -11.21
C ALA A 4 6.06 0.87 -11.92
N VAL A 5 5.11 1.42 -11.17
CA VAL A 5 4.17 2.44 -11.62
C VAL A 5 4.30 3.66 -10.72
N GLN A 6 4.58 4.81 -11.31
CA GLN A 6 4.64 6.07 -10.59
C GLN A 6 3.41 6.91 -10.96
N LEU A 7 2.64 7.32 -9.96
CA LEU A 7 1.46 8.15 -10.18
C LEU A 7 1.78 9.63 -10.00
N PRO A 8 1.16 10.52 -10.81
CA PRO A 8 1.31 11.96 -10.66
C PRO A 8 0.56 12.48 -9.41
N SER A 9 0.84 13.73 -9.03
CA SER A 9 0.23 14.39 -7.88
C SER A 9 -1.30 14.48 -7.94
N GLU A 10 -1.84 14.59 -9.15
CA GLU A 10 -3.30 14.70 -9.38
C GLU A 10 -4.01 13.34 -9.44
N GLY A 11 -3.24 12.26 -9.52
CA GLY A 11 -3.76 10.92 -9.72
C GLY A 11 -4.26 10.67 -11.15
N PRO A 12 -4.84 9.51 -11.41
CA PRO A 12 -5.45 9.17 -12.69
C PRO A 12 -6.66 10.05 -13.01
N ASP A 13 -6.86 10.37 -14.29
CA ASP A 13 -8.04 11.11 -14.75
C ASP A 13 -9.33 10.31 -14.58
N ASP A 14 -9.26 9.00 -14.79
CA ASP A 14 -10.38 8.06 -14.65
C ASP A 14 -9.96 6.89 -13.74
N TRP A 15 -10.34 6.98 -12.47
CA TRP A 15 -10.04 5.95 -11.47
C TRP A 15 -10.68 4.59 -11.80
N ALA A 16 -11.86 4.58 -12.40
CA ALA A 16 -12.53 3.33 -12.76
C ALA A 16 -11.79 2.60 -13.89
N ALA A 17 -11.35 3.33 -14.90
CA ALA A 17 -10.53 2.78 -15.99
C ALA A 17 -9.17 2.28 -15.42
N TRP A 18 -8.52 3.08 -14.60
CA TRP A 18 -7.27 2.72 -13.97
C TRP A 18 -7.38 1.44 -13.12
N SER A 19 -8.45 1.31 -12.35
CA SER A 19 -8.72 0.11 -11.55
C SER A 19 -8.90 -1.15 -12.42
N ARG A 20 -9.60 -1.04 -13.53
CA ARG A 20 -9.75 -2.16 -14.48
C ARG A 20 -8.42 -2.57 -15.10
N ASP A 21 -7.58 -1.60 -15.47
CA ASP A 21 -6.25 -1.85 -16.04
C ASP A 21 -5.34 -2.51 -15.00
N LEU A 22 -5.40 -2.05 -13.74
CA LEU A 22 -4.68 -2.67 -12.63
C LEU A 22 -5.14 -4.12 -12.41
N ALA A 23 -6.44 -4.39 -12.40
CA ALA A 23 -6.97 -5.76 -12.28
C ALA A 23 -6.49 -6.67 -13.40
N ALA A 24 -6.46 -6.18 -14.64
CA ALA A 24 -5.91 -6.92 -15.78
C ALA A 24 -4.42 -7.20 -15.59
N ARG A 25 -3.65 -6.22 -15.10
CA ARG A 25 -2.24 -6.39 -14.79
C ARG A 25 -2.02 -7.44 -13.69
N ILE A 26 -2.77 -7.38 -12.60
CA ILE A 26 -2.68 -8.36 -11.49
C ILE A 26 -2.93 -9.78 -12.01
N ARG A 27 -3.91 -9.96 -12.88
CA ARG A 27 -4.20 -11.28 -13.48
C ARG A 27 -3.08 -11.78 -14.39
N SER A 28 -2.32 -10.90 -15.00
CA SER A 28 -1.21 -11.25 -15.90
C SER A 28 0.11 -11.53 -15.19
N LEU A 29 0.19 -11.28 -13.87
CA LEU A 29 1.41 -11.57 -13.10
C LEU A 29 1.64 -13.07 -13.00
N ASP A 30 2.87 -13.47 -13.19
CA ASP A 30 3.35 -14.82 -12.85
C ASP A 30 3.64 -14.91 -11.35
N ASP A 31 3.78 -16.15 -10.87
CA ASP A 31 4.14 -16.39 -9.46
C ASP A 31 5.43 -15.67 -9.09
N GLY A 32 5.40 -14.95 -7.98
CA GLY A 32 6.52 -14.13 -7.49
C GLY A 32 6.69 -12.78 -8.18
N GLU A 33 5.92 -12.46 -9.21
CA GLU A 33 5.92 -11.12 -9.81
C GLU A 33 5.05 -10.15 -9.01
N ASP A 34 5.38 -8.88 -9.08
CA ASP A 34 4.61 -7.82 -8.43
C ASP A 34 4.46 -6.58 -9.30
N VAL A 35 3.46 -5.79 -8.97
CA VAL A 35 3.33 -4.40 -9.41
C VAL A 35 3.40 -3.49 -8.19
N THR A 36 4.36 -2.58 -8.19
CA THR A 36 4.54 -1.59 -7.13
C THR A 36 4.18 -0.21 -7.63
N ILE A 37 3.27 0.44 -6.90
CA ILE A 37 2.74 1.77 -7.20
C ILE A 37 3.31 2.73 -6.17
N THR A 38 3.94 3.80 -6.63
CA THR A 38 4.48 4.86 -5.78
C THR A 38 3.86 6.20 -6.16
N VAL A 39 3.76 7.08 -5.17
CA VAL A 39 3.27 8.46 -5.35
C VAL A 39 4.26 9.41 -4.69
N PRO A 40 5.37 9.75 -5.35
CA PRO A 40 6.45 10.54 -4.74
C PRO A 40 5.99 11.89 -4.19
N GLU A 41 5.05 12.54 -4.85
CA GLU A 41 4.55 13.86 -4.44
C GLU A 41 3.67 13.82 -3.17
N LEU A 42 3.27 12.62 -2.73
CA LEU A 42 2.58 12.40 -1.46
C LEU A 42 3.53 11.98 -0.33
N ALA A 43 4.83 12.10 -0.52
CA ALA A 43 5.81 11.81 0.52
C ALA A 43 5.53 12.62 1.80
N ARG A 44 5.74 11.97 2.95
CA ARG A 44 5.55 12.59 4.27
C ARG A 44 6.82 12.46 5.11
N PRO A 45 7.13 13.44 5.97
CA PRO A 45 8.30 13.36 6.82
C PRO A 45 8.15 12.27 7.88
N HIS A 46 9.20 11.46 8.03
CA HIS A 46 9.34 10.45 9.07
C HIS A 46 10.53 10.80 9.96
N GLN A 47 10.33 10.81 11.28
CA GLN A 47 11.39 11.11 12.23
C GLN A 47 12.33 9.91 12.41
N VAL A 48 13.57 10.06 11.94
CA VAL A 48 14.61 9.03 12.04
C VAL A 48 15.51 9.20 13.27
N ARG A 49 15.53 10.41 13.86
CA ARG A 49 16.27 10.71 15.07
C ARG A 49 15.54 11.77 15.90
N LYS A 50 15.38 11.49 17.18
CA LYS A 50 14.85 12.46 18.14
C LYS A 50 15.88 13.54 18.46
N ALA A 51 15.41 14.74 18.82
CA ALA A 51 16.27 15.77 19.38
C ALA A 51 16.98 15.26 20.65
N ARG A 52 18.23 15.65 20.83
CA ARG A 52 19.09 15.26 21.99
C ARG A 52 19.78 16.49 22.58
N ALA A 53 20.35 16.33 23.77
CA ALA A 53 21.13 17.37 24.47
C ALA A 53 20.35 18.69 24.59
N PHE A 54 19.12 18.64 25.09
CA PHE A 54 18.24 19.80 25.29
C PHE A 54 17.99 20.59 23.98
N GLY A 55 17.92 19.92 22.85
CA GLY A 55 17.68 20.53 21.54
C GLY A 55 18.94 21.02 20.82
N LEU A 56 20.13 20.87 21.38
CA LEU A 56 21.39 21.20 20.72
C LEU A 56 21.69 20.30 19.54
N ILE A 57 21.22 19.04 19.60
CA ILE A 57 21.24 18.12 18.46
C ILE A 57 19.79 18.03 17.95
N PRO A 58 19.45 18.62 16.80
CA PRO A 58 18.09 18.67 16.31
C PRO A 58 17.56 17.29 15.92
N ALA A 59 16.26 17.13 15.94
CA ALA A 59 15.59 15.98 15.35
C ALA A 59 15.89 15.91 13.84
N ARG A 60 16.02 14.68 13.33
CA ARG A 60 16.22 14.44 11.89
C ARG A 60 14.99 13.77 11.31
N TYR A 61 14.57 14.24 10.16
CA TYR A 61 13.44 13.71 9.39
C TYR A 61 13.90 13.29 8.00
N GLU A 62 13.28 12.27 7.46
CA GLU A 62 13.42 11.83 6.09
C GLU A 62 12.03 11.75 5.44
N ASP A 63 11.92 12.16 4.19
CA ASP A 63 10.68 12.01 3.44
C ASP A 63 10.53 10.56 3.00
N VAL A 64 9.37 9.98 3.33
CA VAL A 64 9.00 8.62 2.94
C VAL A 64 7.87 8.70 1.93
N GLU A 65 8.08 8.10 0.76
CA GLU A 65 7.05 7.99 -0.27
C GLU A 65 6.06 6.89 0.08
N PRO A 66 4.75 7.14 -0.07
CA PRO A 66 3.78 6.06 0.05
C PRO A 66 3.91 5.10 -1.14
N TRP A 67 3.80 3.83 -0.85
CA TRP A 67 3.78 2.79 -1.87
C TRP A 67 2.72 1.74 -1.56
N VAL A 68 2.17 1.17 -2.62
CA VAL A 68 1.27 0.02 -2.57
C VAL A 68 1.81 -1.01 -3.55
N ARG A 69 1.89 -2.26 -3.13
CA ARG A 69 2.37 -3.37 -3.93
C ARG A 69 1.32 -4.47 -4.01
N VAL A 70 1.12 -5.02 -5.19
CA VAL A 70 0.33 -6.24 -5.38
C VAL A 70 1.27 -7.30 -5.91
N ARG A 71 1.48 -8.34 -5.13
CA ARG A 71 2.35 -9.46 -5.46
C ARG A 71 1.52 -10.70 -5.77
N ARG A 72 1.93 -11.44 -6.78
CA ARG A 72 1.38 -12.77 -7.04
C ARG A 72 2.09 -13.79 -6.16
N ASP A 73 1.33 -14.56 -5.42
CA ASP A 73 1.83 -15.64 -4.58
C ASP A 73 0.97 -16.89 -4.84
N GLU A 74 1.46 -17.74 -5.72
CA GLU A 74 0.73 -18.88 -6.26
C GLU A 74 -0.67 -18.48 -6.78
N HIS A 75 -1.72 -18.78 -6.01
CA HIS A 75 -3.13 -18.50 -6.38
C HIS A 75 -3.66 -17.19 -5.80
N HIS A 76 -2.83 -16.49 -5.00
CA HIS A 76 -3.25 -15.29 -4.28
C HIS A 76 -2.71 -14.02 -4.94
N ALA A 77 -3.47 -12.95 -4.82
CA ALA A 77 -2.96 -11.59 -4.89
C ALA A 77 -2.74 -11.10 -3.46
N VAL A 78 -1.50 -10.82 -3.11
CA VAL A 78 -1.14 -10.25 -1.81
C VAL A 78 -0.96 -8.76 -1.99
N VAL A 79 -1.84 -7.97 -1.36
CA VAL A 79 -1.76 -6.52 -1.41
C VAL A 79 -1.06 -6.05 -0.15
N GLU A 80 -0.02 -5.24 -0.32
CA GLU A 80 0.80 -4.69 0.75
C GLU A 80 0.94 -3.18 0.57
N MET A 81 1.07 -2.46 1.66
CA MET A 81 1.28 -1.02 1.66
C MET A 81 2.23 -0.62 2.79
N VAL A 82 2.99 0.45 2.57
CA VAL A 82 3.87 1.03 3.58
C VAL A 82 3.16 1.14 4.93
N GLY A 83 3.82 0.68 5.99
CA GLY A 83 3.22 0.61 7.32
C GLY A 83 3.14 1.96 8.02
N SER A 84 2.10 2.12 8.83
CA SER A 84 1.91 3.30 9.68
C SER A 84 2.94 3.37 10.82
N GLU A 85 3.43 4.56 11.11
CA GLU A 85 4.36 4.81 12.22
C GLU A 85 3.81 4.31 13.56
N ASP A 86 2.52 4.48 13.83
CA ASP A 86 1.86 4.05 15.07
C ASP A 86 1.93 2.54 15.27
N PHE A 87 2.13 1.77 14.20
CA PHE A 87 2.31 0.32 14.23
C PHE A 87 3.75 -0.11 13.93
N GLY A 88 4.69 0.83 14.01
CA GLY A 88 6.12 0.59 13.82
C GLY A 88 6.58 0.58 12.37
N GLY A 89 5.76 1.05 11.43
CA GLY A 89 6.14 1.28 10.05
C GLY A 89 6.83 2.63 9.83
N LEU A 90 6.96 3.02 8.57
CA LEU A 90 7.76 4.19 8.18
C LEU A 90 6.94 5.38 7.70
N PHE A 91 5.64 5.21 7.44
CA PHE A 91 4.81 6.26 6.86
C PHE A 91 3.88 6.86 7.90
N PHE A 92 3.83 8.20 7.93
CA PHE A 92 2.92 8.90 8.83
C PHE A 92 1.50 8.86 8.28
N PHE A 93 0.65 8.01 8.87
CA PHE A 93 -0.79 8.06 8.73
C PHE A 93 -1.41 8.70 9.97
N THR A 94 -2.42 9.53 9.79
CA THR A 94 -3.21 10.04 10.90
C THR A 94 -4.11 8.94 11.47
N GLU A 95 -4.56 9.08 12.71
CA GLU A 95 -5.49 8.12 13.31
C GLU A 95 -6.77 7.90 12.49
N PRO A 96 -7.43 8.96 11.93
CA PRO A 96 -8.56 8.74 11.01
C PRO A 96 -8.20 7.99 9.73
N GLU A 97 -7.00 8.18 9.18
CA GLU A 97 -6.52 7.44 8.01
C GLU A 97 -6.31 5.96 8.34
N ASP A 98 -5.69 5.65 9.49
CA ASP A 98 -5.53 4.27 9.97
C ASP A 98 -6.90 3.58 10.15
N ALA A 99 -7.86 4.27 10.74
CA ALA A 99 -9.22 3.75 10.88
C ALA A 99 -9.91 3.54 9.52
N ALA A 100 -9.69 4.43 8.56
CA ALA A 100 -10.22 4.28 7.20
C ALA A 100 -9.59 3.10 6.46
N LEU A 101 -8.31 2.84 6.64
CA LEU A 101 -7.63 1.66 6.08
C LEU A 101 -8.26 0.37 6.60
N GLU A 102 -8.48 0.27 7.91
CA GLU A 102 -9.14 -0.90 8.49
C GLU A 102 -10.58 -1.06 7.98
N ALA A 103 -11.31 0.03 7.86
CA ALA A 103 -12.67 0.01 7.32
C ALA A 103 -12.73 -0.47 5.86
N LEU A 104 -11.68 -0.22 5.07
CA LEU A 104 -11.53 -0.76 3.72
C LEU A 104 -11.20 -2.25 3.66
N GLY A 105 -10.76 -2.84 4.79
CA GLY A 105 -10.42 -4.25 4.89
C GLY A 105 -8.93 -4.55 4.97
N TRP A 106 -8.08 -3.54 5.09
CA TRP A 106 -6.67 -3.77 5.36
C TRP A 106 -6.45 -4.38 6.73
N ARG A 107 -5.49 -5.28 6.82
CA ARG A 107 -5.00 -5.81 8.10
C ARG A 107 -3.84 -4.97 8.59
N ARG A 108 -3.88 -4.62 9.86
CA ARG A 108 -2.80 -3.87 10.51
C ARG A 108 -1.45 -4.55 10.39
N PRO A 109 -0.36 -3.78 10.30
CA PRO A 109 0.97 -4.31 10.51
C PRO A 109 1.04 -5.05 11.83
N GLY A 110 1.38 -6.34 11.80
CA GLY A 110 1.42 -7.19 12.97
C GLY A 110 2.83 -7.46 13.48
N PRO A 111 2.99 -7.98 14.72
CA PRO A 111 4.30 -8.30 15.30
C PRO A 111 5.00 -9.48 14.64
N ILE A 112 4.34 -10.19 13.73
CA ILE A 112 4.83 -11.46 13.17
C ILE A 112 5.70 -11.25 11.90
N SER A 113 5.51 -10.16 11.17
CA SER A 113 6.40 -9.83 10.06
C SER A 113 7.57 -8.99 10.58
N MET A 114 8.64 -9.65 10.96
CA MET A 114 9.79 -9.03 11.62
C MET A 114 10.56 -8.06 10.72
N GLU A 115 10.43 -8.12 9.41
CA GLU A 115 11.27 -7.36 8.48
C GLU A 115 10.58 -6.14 7.89
N GLU A 116 9.25 -6.20 7.68
CA GLU A 116 8.49 -5.07 7.15
C GLU A 116 7.13 -4.98 7.85
N ARG A 117 6.94 -3.97 8.68
CA ARG A 117 5.65 -3.71 9.31
C ARG A 117 4.73 -2.99 8.33
N VAL A 118 4.11 -3.76 7.45
CA VAL A 118 3.27 -3.28 6.36
C VAL A 118 1.80 -3.62 6.60
N TRP A 119 0.91 -2.79 6.04
CA TRP A 119 -0.49 -3.16 5.87
C TRP A 119 -0.59 -4.25 4.83
N ASN A 120 -1.48 -5.22 5.02
CA ASN A 120 -1.63 -6.32 4.08
C ASN A 120 -3.09 -6.77 3.94
N ARG A 121 -3.37 -7.41 2.80
CA ARG A 121 -4.61 -8.09 2.49
C ARG A 121 -4.36 -9.18 1.45
N TRP A 122 -4.97 -10.34 1.65
CA TRP A 122 -4.85 -11.48 0.75
C TRP A 122 -6.18 -11.70 0.00
N TYR A 123 -6.09 -11.99 -1.28
CA TYR A 123 -7.22 -12.33 -2.15
C TYR A 123 -6.94 -13.63 -2.92
N PRO A 124 -7.75 -14.70 -2.75
CA PRO A 124 -8.77 -14.84 -1.71
C PRO A 124 -8.18 -14.91 -0.30
N ASP A 125 -8.99 -14.66 0.72
CA ASP A 125 -8.57 -14.72 2.13
C ASP A 125 -8.31 -16.14 2.63
N ASP A 126 -8.97 -17.12 2.01
CA ASP A 126 -8.88 -18.51 2.39
C ASP A 126 -7.95 -19.30 1.48
N VAL A 127 -7.46 -20.42 1.96
CA VAL A 127 -6.74 -21.40 1.15
C VAL A 127 -7.68 -21.88 0.03
N THR A 128 -7.20 -21.80 -1.20
CA THR A 128 -7.94 -22.22 -2.39
C THR A 128 -7.24 -23.34 -3.12
N ASP A 129 -8.02 -24.28 -3.66
CA ASP A 129 -7.53 -25.35 -4.53
C ASP A 129 -7.46 -24.94 -6.00
N THR A 130 -7.79 -23.69 -6.32
CA THR A 130 -7.75 -23.21 -7.71
C THR A 130 -6.30 -22.95 -8.14
N ALA A 131 -5.95 -23.39 -9.34
CA ALA A 131 -4.62 -23.21 -9.90
C ALA A 131 -4.41 -21.84 -10.57
N TYR A 132 -5.31 -20.91 -10.36
CA TYR A 132 -5.27 -19.56 -10.95
C TYR A 132 -5.95 -18.55 -10.03
N LEU A 133 -5.55 -17.29 -10.14
CA LEU A 133 -6.22 -16.20 -9.43
C LEU A 133 -7.58 -15.93 -10.06
N PRO A 134 -8.70 -16.09 -9.31
CA PRO A 134 -10.02 -15.76 -9.81
C PRO A 134 -10.12 -14.29 -10.25
N LYS A 135 -10.90 -14.04 -11.32
CA LYS A 135 -11.09 -12.68 -11.85
C LYS A 135 -11.66 -11.72 -10.80
N ASP A 136 -12.61 -12.19 -10.00
CA ASP A 136 -13.26 -11.37 -8.97
C ASP A 136 -12.29 -10.98 -7.85
N ASP A 137 -11.34 -11.86 -7.51
CA ASP A 137 -10.29 -11.54 -6.53
C ASP A 137 -9.31 -10.50 -7.06
N ALA A 138 -8.94 -10.57 -8.33
CA ALA A 138 -8.11 -9.54 -8.97
C ALA A 138 -8.82 -8.18 -9.02
N LEU A 139 -10.13 -8.17 -9.31
CA LEU A 139 -10.95 -6.96 -9.28
C LEU A 139 -11.05 -6.39 -7.86
N ALA A 140 -11.25 -7.25 -6.85
CA ALA A 140 -11.32 -6.85 -5.45
C ALA A 140 -9.98 -6.27 -4.96
N ALA A 141 -8.85 -6.88 -5.32
CA ALA A 141 -7.53 -6.36 -5.01
C ALA A 141 -7.30 -4.99 -5.66
N ALA A 142 -7.62 -4.85 -6.94
CA ALA A 142 -7.50 -3.57 -7.65
C ALA A 142 -8.43 -2.49 -7.07
N ASP A 143 -9.64 -2.85 -6.65
CA ASP A 143 -10.58 -1.93 -5.99
C ASP A 143 -10.03 -1.45 -4.64
N LEU A 144 -9.47 -2.34 -3.83
CA LEU A 144 -8.84 -1.97 -2.56
C LEU A 144 -7.72 -0.95 -2.79
N VAL A 145 -6.81 -1.20 -3.72
CA VAL A 145 -5.72 -0.28 -4.06
C VAL A 145 -6.27 1.06 -4.55
N THR A 146 -7.23 1.04 -5.46
CA THR A 146 -7.85 2.25 -6.03
C THR A 146 -8.49 3.12 -4.95
N ARG A 147 -9.28 2.52 -4.08
CA ARG A 147 -9.96 3.24 -2.99
C ARG A 147 -8.96 3.79 -1.98
N THR A 148 -7.93 3.04 -1.66
CA THR A 148 -6.87 3.49 -0.76
C THR A 148 -6.15 4.72 -1.31
N LEU A 149 -5.76 4.68 -2.57
CA LEU A 149 -5.12 5.83 -3.21
C LEU A 149 -6.08 7.03 -3.29
N ARG A 150 -7.25 6.84 -3.90
CA ARG A 150 -8.21 7.91 -4.17
C ARG A 150 -8.80 8.52 -2.90
N ASP A 151 -9.28 7.68 -1.99
CA ASP A 151 -10.12 8.10 -0.88
C ASP A 151 -9.33 8.41 0.39
N ILE A 152 -8.10 7.89 0.52
CA ILE A 152 -7.25 8.13 1.69
C ILE A 152 -6.04 8.99 1.31
N LEU A 153 -5.15 8.51 0.45
CA LEU A 153 -3.89 9.21 0.18
C LEU A 153 -4.09 10.52 -0.60
N TYR A 154 -4.82 10.50 -1.69
CA TYR A 154 -5.08 11.71 -2.48
C TYR A 154 -6.09 12.66 -1.83
N SER A 155 -7.01 12.16 -1.02
CA SER A 155 -8.00 13.01 -0.35
C SER A 155 -7.38 13.90 0.73
N ALA A 156 -6.28 13.49 1.33
CA ALA A 156 -5.57 14.26 2.35
C ALA A 156 -4.94 15.57 1.82
N GLN A 157 -4.89 15.75 0.49
CA GLN A 157 -4.39 16.98 -0.15
C GLN A 157 -5.48 18.02 -0.45
N ARG A 158 -6.75 17.70 -0.20
CA ARG A 158 -7.89 18.59 -0.52
C ARG A 158 -8.28 19.47 0.69
#